data_1ff529771efd98f5720fd6103d72ff36
#
_entry.id   1ff529771efd98f5720fd6103d72ff36
#
_cell.length_a   1.000
_cell.length_b   1.000
_cell.length_c   1.000
_cell.angle_alpha   90.00
_cell.angle_beta   90.00
_cell.angle_gamma   90.00
#
_symmetry.space_group_name_H-M   'P 1'
#
loop_
_entity.id
_entity.type
_entity.pdbx_description
1 polymer ?
#
loop_
_entity_poly.entity_id
_entity_poly.type
_entity_poly.pdbx_seq_one_letter_code
_entity_poly.pdbx_strand_id
1 'polypeptide(L)'
;ALPILPDGERAELIDGRMYMMAPPSRKHQRISTRLVSIIDRYIEEHKGKCEVYAAPFAVYLDERSNTYVEPDISVICDPDKLDDRGCKGAPDWIIEIVSPASKKMDYLLKLLKYRFAGVKEYWIVDPEKNRVIVYNFTGDESVNDYTLQDFVKVGIYEDFVIDFGSMEL
;
A
#
# COMPACT_ATOMS: atom_id res chain seq x y z
N ALA A 1 -18.65 -11.56 -8.80
CA ALA A 1 -19.11 -11.10 -7.49
C ALA A 1 -18.10 -11.55 -6.43
N LEU A 2 -17.80 -10.68 -5.45
CA LEU A 2 -16.95 -11.04 -4.32
C LEU A 2 -17.66 -12.08 -3.43
N PRO A 3 -16.93 -13.04 -2.86
CA PRO A 3 -17.53 -14.00 -1.96
C PRO A 3 -18.05 -13.32 -0.69
N ILE A 4 -19.16 -13.81 -0.16
CA ILE A 4 -19.67 -13.39 1.14
C ILE A 4 -18.90 -14.14 2.21
N LEU A 5 -18.19 -13.41 3.07
CA LEU A 5 -17.44 -13.97 4.19
C LEU A 5 -18.26 -13.89 5.48
N PRO A 6 -18.00 -14.79 6.45
CA PRO A 6 -18.54 -14.65 7.80
C PRO A 6 -18.15 -13.33 8.44
N ASP A 7 -18.98 -12.85 9.36
CA ASP A 7 -18.72 -11.58 10.07
C ASP A 7 -17.35 -11.59 10.75
N GLY A 8 -16.57 -10.52 10.52
CA GLY A 8 -15.25 -10.35 11.07
C GLY A 8 -14.11 -11.00 10.28
N GLU A 9 -14.41 -11.78 9.26
CA GLU A 9 -13.40 -12.33 8.36
C GLU A 9 -13.13 -11.41 7.19
N ARG A 10 -11.84 -11.31 6.80
CA ARG A 10 -11.38 -10.53 5.66
C ARG A 10 -10.54 -11.39 4.73
N ALA A 11 -10.68 -11.17 3.43
CA ALA A 11 -9.88 -11.84 2.43
C ALA A 11 -9.59 -10.92 1.25
N GLU A 12 -8.48 -11.19 0.58
CA GLU A 12 -8.18 -10.64 -0.73
C GLU A 12 -8.47 -11.66 -1.82
N LEU A 13 -8.82 -11.18 -3.00
CA LEU A 13 -9.06 -12.01 -4.18
C LEU A 13 -8.03 -11.62 -5.24
N ILE A 14 -7.20 -12.56 -5.64
CA ILE A 14 -6.16 -12.32 -6.65
C ILE A 14 -6.27 -13.40 -7.72
N ASP A 15 -6.53 -12.98 -8.96
CA ASP A 15 -6.81 -13.87 -10.09
C ASP A 15 -7.92 -14.90 -9.77
N GLY A 16 -8.97 -14.45 -9.08
CA GLY A 16 -10.07 -15.33 -8.68
C GLY A 16 -9.76 -16.26 -7.51
N ARG A 17 -8.60 -16.16 -6.91
CA ARG A 17 -8.14 -16.98 -5.78
C ARG A 17 -8.26 -16.20 -4.48
N MET A 18 -8.91 -16.79 -3.50
CA MET A 18 -9.13 -16.16 -2.20
C MET A 18 -7.96 -16.41 -1.25
N TYR A 19 -7.50 -15.34 -0.61
CA TYR A 19 -6.46 -15.36 0.41
C TYR A 19 -6.98 -14.73 1.69
N MET A 20 -7.12 -15.54 2.75
CA MET A 20 -7.59 -15.06 4.04
C MET A 20 -6.56 -14.14 4.70
N MET A 21 -7.04 -13.07 5.31
CA MET A 21 -6.20 -12.10 6.02
C MET A 21 -6.19 -12.37 7.51
N ALA A 22 -5.01 -12.33 8.12
CA ALA A 22 -4.84 -12.43 9.56
C ALA A 22 -4.91 -11.03 10.21
N PRO A 23 -5.33 -10.93 11.48
CA PRO A 23 -5.25 -9.67 12.22
C PRO A 23 -3.80 -9.17 12.30
N PRO A 24 -3.55 -7.87 12.09
CA PRO A 24 -2.21 -7.32 12.15
C PRO A 24 -1.67 -7.25 13.58
N SER A 25 -0.33 -7.27 13.72
CA SER A 25 0.33 -7.06 15.00
C SER A 25 0.28 -5.60 15.46
N ARG A 26 0.55 -5.37 16.75
CA ARG A 26 0.69 -4.00 17.27
C ARG A 26 1.75 -3.20 16.52
N LYS A 27 2.89 -3.80 16.23
CA LYS A 27 3.99 -3.14 15.50
C LYS A 27 3.57 -2.76 14.07
N HIS A 28 2.90 -3.67 13.37
CA HIS A 28 2.33 -3.40 12.06
C HIS A 28 1.39 -2.17 12.10
N GLN A 29 0.45 -2.15 13.04
CA GLN A 29 -0.51 -1.04 13.16
C GLN A 29 0.17 0.28 13.58
N ARG A 30 1.23 0.21 14.39
CA ARG A 30 2.01 1.41 14.76
C ARG A 30 2.65 2.04 13.52
N ILE A 31 3.28 1.24 12.68
CA ILE A 31 3.89 1.69 11.42
C ILE A 31 2.82 2.28 10.50
N SER A 32 1.71 1.57 10.31
CA SER A 32 0.60 2.03 9.47
C SER A 32 0.07 3.38 9.93
N THR A 33 -0.24 3.53 11.20
CA THR A 33 -0.77 4.79 11.77
C THR A 33 0.21 5.95 11.58
N ARG A 34 1.51 5.73 11.80
CA ARG A 34 2.52 6.77 11.61
C ARG A 34 2.65 7.18 10.16
N LEU A 35 2.72 6.23 9.23
CA LEU A 35 2.83 6.51 7.81
C LEU A 35 1.59 7.26 7.28
N VAL A 36 0.40 6.81 7.63
CA VAL A 36 -0.84 7.50 7.21
C VAL A 36 -0.85 8.94 7.73
N SER A 37 -0.51 9.17 8.99
CA SER A 37 -0.46 10.51 9.58
C SER A 37 0.54 11.43 8.86
N ILE A 38 1.73 10.92 8.53
CA ILE A 38 2.76 11.69 7.83
C ILE A 38 2.30 12.03 6.42
N ILE A 39 1.75 11.06 5.70
CA ILE A 39 1.29 11.24 4.31
C ILE A 39 0.11 12.22 4.26
N ASP A 40 -0.89 12.03 5.10
CA ASP A 40 -2.08 12.89 5.14
C ASP A 40 -1.71 14.34 5.44
N ARG A 41 -0.86 14.56 6.43
CA ARG A 41 -0.35 15.89 6.77
C ARG A 41 0.37 16.54 5.59
N TYR A 42 1.23 15.79 4.90
CA TYR A 42 1.94 16.31 3.73
C TYR A 42 0.94 16.76 2.64
N ILE A 43 -0.06 15.93 2.35
CA ILE A 43 -1.09 16.26 1.34
C ILE A 43 -1.85 17.53 1.73
N GLU A 44 -2.27 17.65 2.99
CA GLU A 44 -2.98 18.83 3.49
C GLU A 44 -2.13 20.10 3.41
N GLU A 45 -0.89 20.05 3.91
CA GLU A 45 0.03 21.21 3.94
C GLU A 45 0.37 21.72 2.54
N HIS A 46 0.44 20.84 1.56
CA HIS A 46 0.72 21.19 0.15
C HIS A 46 -0.55 21.41 -0.69
N LYS A 47 -1.72 21.39 -0.06
CA LYS A 47 -3.03 21.50 -0.74
C LYS A 47 -3.14 20.56 -1.93
N GLY A 48 -2.63 19.34 -1.75
CA GLY A 48 -2.65 18.29 -2.76
C GLY A 48 -4.04 17.74 -2.99
N LYS A 49 -4.26 17.18 -4.17
CA LYS A 49 -5.53 16.55 -4.55
C LYS A 49 -5.60 15.06 -4.20
N CYS A 50 -4.49 14.46 -3.80
CA CYS A 50 -4.46 13.04 -3.46
C CYS A 50 -5.13 12.78 -2.11
N GLU A 51 -5.61 11.57 -1.94
CA GLU A 51 -6.20 11.09 -0.69
C GLU A 51 -5.46 9.84 -0.24
N VAL A 52 -5.25 9.68 1.07
CA VAL A 52 -4.60 8.52 1.67
C VAL A 52 -5.60 7.72 2.51
N TYR A 53 -5.57 6.41 2.37
CA TYR A 53 -6.44 5.49 3.09
C TYR A 53 -5.65 4.35 3.71
N ALA A 54 -5.94 4.06 4.98
CA ALA A 54 -5.45 2.88 5.68
C ALA A 54 -6.40 1.69 5.47
N ALA A 55 -5.87 0.46 5.54
CA ALA A 55 -6.71 -0.74 5.55
C ALA A 55 -7.67 -0.74 6.77
N PRO A 56 -8.88 -1.30 6.63
CA PRO A 56 -9.43 -1.91 5.45
C PRO A 56 -9.94 -0.85 4.45
N PHE A 57 -9.40 -0.86 3.26
CA PHE A 57 -9.85 -0.01 2.16
C PHE A 57 -9.83 -0.81 0.86
N ALA A 58 -10.98 -0.94 0.23
CA ALA A 58 -11.16 -1.79 -0.94
C ALA A 58 -10.50 -1.19 -2.18
N VAL A 59 -9.66 -1.97 -2.85
CA VAL A 59 -9.10 -1.66 -4.16
C VAL A 59 -9.51 -2.74 -5.15
N TYR A 60 -10.37 -2.37 -6.09
CA TYR A 60 -10.78 -3.21 -7.20
C TYR A 60 -9.75 -3.06 -8.32
N LEU A 61 -8.62 -3.77 -8.14
CA LEU A 61 -7.41 -3.54 -8.92
C LEU A 61 -7.58 -3.89 -10.39
N ASP A 62 -8.21 -5.03 -10.67
CA ASP A 62 -8.55 -5.46 -12.03
C ASP A 62 -9.81 -6.34 -12.00
N GLU A 63 -10.90 -5.78 -12.50
CA GLU A 63 -12.19 -6.50 -12.57
C GLU A 63 -12.15 -7.70 -13.52
N ARG A 64 -11.32 -7.64 -14.57
CA ARG A 64 -11.22 -8.70 -15.57
C ARG A 64 -10.53 -9.96 -15.03
N SER A 65 -9.54 -9.76 -14.17
CA SER A 65 -8.83 -10.86 -13.50
C SER A 65 -9.46 -11.25 -12.16
N ASN A 66 -10.59 -10.64 -11.77
CA ASN A 66 -11.16 -10.78 -10.43
C ASN A 66 -10.10 -10.54 -9.34
N THR A 67 -9.44 -9.39 -9.39
CA THR A 67 -8.44 -8.99 -8.41
C THR A 67 -8.97 -7.86 -7.54
N TYR A 68 -9.18 -8.18 -6.28
CA TYR A 68 -9.60 -7.29 -5.20
C TYR A 68 -8.61 -7.40 -4.05
N VAL A 69 -8.06 -6.27 -3.63
CA VAL A 69 -7.08 -6.21 -2.54
C VAL A 69 -7.46 -5.14 -1.52
N GLU A 70 -6.93 -5.29 -0.32
CA GLU A 70 -7.03 -4.30 0.75
C GLU A 70 -5.61 -3.93 1.22
N PRO A 71 -4.88 -3.08 0.46
CA PRO A 71 -3.53 -2.70 0.84
C PRO A 71 -3.49 -2.01 2.20
N ASP A 72 -2.38 -2.16 2.91
CA ASP A 72 -2.22 -1.51 4.21
C ASP A 72 -2.37 0.01 4.11
N ILE A 73 -1.78 0.61 3.07
CA ILE A 73 -1.93 2.04 2.77
C ILE A 73 -2.06 2.24 1.27
N SER A 74 -3.02 3.05 0.87
CA SER A 74 -3.26 3.43 -0.53
C SER A 74 -3.33 4.95 -0.66
N VAL A 75 -2.63 5.51 -1.65
CA VAL A 75 -2.70 6.93 -2.03
C VAL A 75 -3.24 7.02 -3.44
N ILE A 76 -4.35 7.75 -3.60
CA ILE A 76 -5.06 7.90 -4.86
C ILE A 76 -5.12 9.39 -5.23
N CYS A 77 -4.64 9.74 -6.43
CA CYS A 77 -4.58 11.12 -6.91
C CYS A 77 -5.63 11.44 -7.99
N ASP A 78 -6.31 10.43 -8.51
CA ASP A 78 -7.40 10.56 -9.45
C ASP A 78 -8.75 10.38 -8.74
N PRO A 79 -9.51 11.46 -8.49
CA PRO A 79 -10.79 11.36 -7.77
C PRO A 79 -11.84 10.54 -8.51
N ASP A 80 -11.72 10.38 -9.83
CA ASP A 80 -12.66 9.59 -10.64
C ASP A 80 -12.57 8.07 -10.34
N LYS A 81 -11.47 7.64 -9.70
CA LYS A 81 -11.31 6.26 -9.22
C LYS A 81 -11.99 5.98 -7.88
N LEU A 82 -12.44 7.01 -7.18
CA LEU A 82 -12.97 6.91 -5.82
C LEU A 82 -14.51 6.97 -5.80
N ASP A 83 -15.12 6.03 -5.09
CA ASP A 83 -16.50 6.07 -4.66
C ASP A 83 -16.63 5.50 -3.24
N ASP A 84 -17.85 5.44 -2.68
CA ASP A 84 -18.07 4.94 -1.30
C ASP A 84 -17.66 3.47 -1.10
N ARG A 85 -17.47 2.71 -2.16
CA ARG A 85 -17.02 1.31 -2.09
C ARG A 85 -15.51 1.17 -2.04
N GLY A 86 -14.77 2.18 -2.46
CA GLY A 86 -13.31 2.18 -2.49
C GLY A 86 -12.72 2.75 -3.77
N CYS A 87 -11.59 2.19 -4.22
CA CYS A 87 -10.87 2.60 -5.41
C CYS A 87 -11.10 1.62 -6.57
N LYS A 88 -11.47 2.15 -7.73
CA LYS A 88 -11.54 1.40 -8.99
C LYS A 88 -10.25 1.57 -9.80
N GLY A 89 -9.53 0.48 -9.99
CA GLY A 89 -8.25 0.48 -10.67
C GLY A 89 -7.07 0.73 -9.71
N ALA A 90 -5.91 1.04 -10.28
CA ALA A 90 -4.68 1.17 -9.52
C ALA A 90 -4.62 2.49 -8.74
N PRO A 91 -4.35 2.45 -7.42
CA PRO A 91 -3.84 3.60 -6.68
C PRO A 91 -2.52 4.11 -7.28
N ASP A 92 -2.18 5.37 -7.02
CA ASP A 92 -0.89 5.93 -7.45
C ASP A 92 0.27 5.37 -6.63
N TRP A 93 0.08 5.18 -5.33
CA TRP A 93 1.09 4.68 -4.42
C TRP A 93 0.47 3.70 -3.42
N ILE A 94 1.10 2.55 -3.26
CA ILE A 94 0.72 1.51 -2.30
C ILE A 94 1.88 1.22 -1.36
N ILE A 95 1.57 1.07 -0.08
CA ILE A 95 2.52 0.57 0.93
C ILE A 95 1.92 -0.69 1.55
N GLU A 96 2.68 -1.78 1.53
CA GLU A 96 2.39 -3.00 2.28
C GLU A 96 3.39 -3.16 3.42
N ILE A 97 2.87 -3.41 4.61
CA ILE A 97 3.67 -3.66 5.80
C ILE A 97 3.69 -5.17 6.02
N VAL A 98 4.87 -5.77 5.84
CA VAL A 98 5.01 -7.22 5.82
C VAL A 98 4.80 -7.82 7.20
N SER A 99 3.99 -8.88 7.25
CA SER A 99 3.87 -9.79 8.38
C SER A 99 4.46 -11.15 8.00
N PRO A 100 4.76 -12.05 8.96
CA PRO A 100 5.19 -13.41 8.63
C PRO A 100 4.23 -14.14 7.70
N ALA A 101 2.93 -13.91 7.85
CA ALA A 101 1.88 -14.54 7.03
C ALA A 101 1.79 -13.96 5.62
N SER A 102 2.06 -12.66 5.42
CA SER A 102 1.91 -11.98 4.12
C SER A 102 3.17 -11.91 3.27
N LYS A 103 4.32 -12.26 3.83
CA LYS A 103 5.65 -12.04 3.25
C LYS A 103 5.78 -12.47 1.78
N LYS A 104 5.41 -13.70 1.47
CA LYS A 104 5.50 -14.23 0.10
C LYS A 104 4.58 -13.48 -0.86
N MET A 105 3.40 -13.10 -0.39
CA MET A 105 2.41 -12.35 -1.17
C MET A 105 2.94 -10.95 -1.50
N ASP A 106 3.44 -10.22 -0.49
CA ASP A 106 3.86 -8.84 -0.63
C ASP A 106 5.12 -8.70 -1.50
N TYR A 107 6.10 -9.62 -1.33
CA TYR A 107 7.36 -9.58 -2.07
C TYR A 107 7.26 -10.06 -3.52
N LEU A 108 6.32 -10.93 -3.85
CA LEU A 108 6.24 -11.57 -5.16
C LEU A 108 4.92 -11.30 -5.90
N LEU A 109 3.82 -11.84 -5.41
CA LEU A 109 2.57 -11.83 -6.15
C LEU A 109 1.97 -10.43 -6.27
N LYS A 110 1.87 -9.70 -5.17
CA LYS A 110 1.36 -8.32 -5.17
C LYS A 110 2.27 -7.37 -5.93
N LEU A 111 3.59 -7.54 -5.83
CA LEU A 111 4.55 -6.75 -6.62
C LEU A 111 4.22 -6.79 -8.11
N LEU A 112 4.03 -7.99 -8.65
CA LEU A 112 3.68 -8.16 -10.06
C LEU A 112 2.30 -7.57 -10.38
N LYS A 113 1.31 -7.82 -9.52
CA LYS A 113 -0.05 -7.31 -9.72
C LYS A 113 -0.12 -5.79 -9.72
N TYR A 114 0.54 -5.16 -8.78
CA TYR A 114 0.57 -3.69 -8.70
C TYR A 114 1.28 -3.08 -9.89
N ARG A 115 2.42 -3.64 -10.29
CA ARG A 115 3.16 -3.18 -11.46
C ARG A 115 2.30 -3.26 -12.73
N PHE A 116 1.70 -4.41 -13.01
CA PHE A 116 0.88 -4.61 -14.21
C PHE A 116 -0.43 -3.80 -14.21
N ALA A 117 -0.99 -3.52 -13.04
CA ALA A 117 -2.20 -2.72 -12.93
C ALA A 117 -1.98 -1.22 -13.16
N GLY A 118 -0.73 -0.75 -13.11
CA GLY A 118 -0.39 0.65 -13.32
C GLY A 118 -0.18 1.46 -12.05
N VAL A 119 0.05 0.82 -10.91
CA VAL A 119 0.54 1.50 -9.70
C VAL A 119 1.86 2.18 -10.03
N LYS A 120 2.03 3.44 -9.64
CA LYS A 120 3.24 4.22 -9.94
C LYS A 120 4.37 3.91 -8.99
N GLU A 121 4.06 3.70 -7.73
CA GLU A 121 5.04 3.45 -6.67
C GLU A 121 4.54 2.40 -5.69
N TYR A 122 5.41 1.45 -5.34
CA TYR A 122 5.09 0.38 -4.39
C TYR A 122 6.18 0.25 -3.34
N TRP A 123 5.80 0.38 -2.07
CA TRP A 123 6.70 0.23 -0.94
C TRP A 123 6.41 -1.06 -0.19
N ILE A 124 7.47 -1.80 0.13
CA ILE A 124 7.43 -2.94 1.04
C ILE A 124 8.17 -2.54 2.31
N VAL A 125 7.45 -2.46 3.42
CA VAL A 125 8.02 -2.18 4.74
C VAL A 125 8.08 -3.49 5.51
N ASP A 126 9.29 -3.99 5.78
CA ASP A 126 9.52 -5.26 6.49
C ASP A 126 10.19 -4.99 7.84
N PRO A 127 9.40 -4.92 8.93
CA PRO A 127 9.94 -4.60 10.25
C PRO A 127 10.82 -5.71 10.84
N GLU A 128 10.63 -6.97 10.44
CA GLU A 128 11.49 -8.07 10.90
C GLU A 128 12.90 -8.00 10.32
N LYS A 129 12.99 -7.59 9.05
CA LYS A 129 14.27 -7.45 8.34
C LYS A 129 14.88 -6.06 8.45
N ASN A 130 14.25 -5.13 9.15
CA ASN A 130 14.65 -3.73 9.21
C ASN A 130 14.83 -3.15 7.80
N ARG A 131 13.85 -3.28 6.94
CA ARG A 131 13.98 -3.01 5.52
C ARG A 131 12.78 -2.24 4.97
N VAL A 132 13.05 -1.28 4.09
CA VAL A 132 12.06 -0.59 3.27
C VAL A 132 12.52 -0.68 1.81
N ILE A 133 11.71 -1.33 0.96
CA ILE A 133 11.99 -1.41 -0.47
C ILE A 133 11.05 -0.48 -1.20
N VAL A 134 11.59 0.37 -2.04
CA VAL A 134 10.84 1.31 -2.88
C VAL A 134 10.97 0.90 -4.33
N TYR A 135 9.85 0.48 -4.92
CA TYR A 135 9.72 0.25 -6.36
C TYR A 135 9.08 1.47 -7.00
N ASN A 136 9.76 2.07 -7.95
CA ASN A 136 9.22 3.09 -8.82
C ASN A 136 8.95 2.49 -10.20
N PHE A 137 7.69 2.48 -10.63
CA PHE A 137 7.26 1.88 -11.89
C PHE A 137 7.05 2.90 -13.01
N THR A 138 7.37 4.17 -12.79
CA THR A 138 7.22 5.24 -13.78
C THR A 138 8.57 5.59 -14.42
N GLY A 139 8.54 5.97 -15.70
CA GLY A 139 9.74 6.36 -16.44
C GLY A 139 10.81 5.26 -16.45
N ASP A 140 12.01 5.60 -16.04
CA ASP A 140 13.08 4.62 -15.82
C ASP A 140 12.82 3.92 -14.50
N GLU A 141 12.24 2.73 -14.58
CA GLU A 141 11.90 1.94 -13.38
C GLU A 141 13.11 1.73 -12.47
N SER A 142 12.91 1.87 -11.18
CA SER A 142 13.99 1.73 -10.19
C SER A 142 13.54 0.96 -8.95
N VAL A 143 14.51 0.37 -8.28
CA VAL A 143 14.34 -0.29 -6.97
C VAL A 143 15.40 0.28 -6.02
N ASN A 144 14.96 0.79 -4.88
CA ASN A 144 15.85 1.29 -3.84
C ASN A 144 15.57 0.57 -2.52
N ASP A 145 16.63 0.31 -1.79
CA ASP A 145 16.60 -0.44 -0.53
C ASP A 145 17.09 0.44 0.62
N TYR A 146 16.28 0.54 1.67
CA TYR A 146 16.53 1.37 2.84
C TYR A 146 16.32 0.57 4.12
N THR A 147 16.73 1.13 5.24
CA THR A 147 16.40 0.63 6.59
C THR A 147 15.32 1.47 7.25
N LEU A 148 14.78 1.01 8.37
CA LEU A 148 13.82 1.76 9.20
C LEU A 148 14.46 2.93 9.98
N GLN A 149 15.72 3.26 9.71
CA GLN A 149 16.43 4.41 10.26
C GLN A 149 16.71 5.49 9.20
N ASP A 150 16.39 5.20 7.94
CA ASP A 150 16.74 6.08 6.83
C ASP A 150 15.66 7.13 6.51
N PHE A 151 16.10 8.16 5.79
CA PHE A 151 15.21 9.07 5.07
C PHE A 151 14.87 8.44 3.72
N VAL A 152 13.58 8.26 3.45
CA VAL A 152 13.11 7.59 2.24
C VAL A 152 12.37 8.59 1.35
N LYS A 153 12.90 8.80 0.15
CA LYS A 153 12.30 9.69 -0.85
C LYS A 153 11.02 9.07 -1.41
N VAL A 154 9.94 9.86 -1.42
CA VAL A 154 8.69 9.51 -2.10
C VAL A 154 8.77 9.94 -3.57
N GLY A 155 8.63 8.99 -4.48
CA GLY A 155 8.83 9.24 -5.93
C GLY A 155 7.70 9.99 -6.61
N ILE A 156 6.45 9.82 -6.17
CA ILE A 156 5.29 10.51 -6.77
C ILE A 156 5.20 12.00 -6.41
N TYR A 157 6.04 12.47 -5.49
CA TYR A 157 6.13 13.89 -5.10
C TYR A 157 7.56 14.40 -5.26
N GLU A 158 7.71 15.70 -5.57
CA GLU A 158 9.03 16.30 -5.77
C GLU A 158 9.83 16.46 -4.47
N ASP A 159 9.18 16.91 -3.40
CA ASP A 159 9.83 17.33 -2.16
C ASP A 159 9.43 16.53 -0.93
N PHE A 160 8.91 15.31 -1.12
CA PHE A 160 8.46 14.50 -0.01
C PHE A 160 9.51 13.45 0.36
N VAL A 161 9.97 13.52 1.62
CA VAL A 161 10.89 12.54 2.24
C VAL A 161 10.29 12.09 3.56
N ILE A 162 10.24 10.79 3.80
CA ILE A 162 9.77 10.22 5.06
C ILE A 162 10.97 9.81 5.91
N ASP A 163 11.08 10.39 7.11
CA ASP A 163 12.08 10.03 8.10
C ASP A 163 11.58 8.85 8.96
N PHE A 164 11.97 7.64 8.59
CA PHE A 164 11.60 6.45 9.35
C PHE A 164 12.22 6.41 10.74
N GLY A 165 13.41 6.96 10.92
CA GLY A 165 14.11 7.00 12.21
C GLY A 165 13.36 7.81 13.27
N SER A 166 12.56 8.79 12.88
CA SER A 166 11.78 9.62 13.80
C SER A 166 10.47 9.01 14.26
N MET A 167 10.06 7.86 13.70
CA MET A 167 8.73 7.28 13.98
C MET A 167 8.61 6.63 15.37
N GLU A 168 9.70 6.35 16.06
CA GLU A 168 9.71 5.66 17.36
C GLU A 168 8.94 4.33 17.32
N LEU A 169 9.41 3.43 16.48
CA LEU A 169 8.79 2.12 16.20
C LEU A 169 9.21 1.04 17.20
#